data_f019c84a3bc923edc0d2c2c9fa376add
#
_entry.id   f019c84a3bc923edc0d2c2c9fa376add
#
_cell.length_a   1.000
_cell.length_b   1.000
_cell.length_c   1.000
_cell.angle_alpha   90.00
_cell.angle_beta   90.00
_cell.angle_gamma   90.00
#
_symmetry.space_group_name_H-M   'P 1'
#
loop_
_entity.id
_entity.type
_entity.pdbx_description
1 polymer ?
#
loop_
_entity_poly.entity_id
_entity_poly.type
_entity_poly.pdbx_seq_one_letter_code
_entity_poly.pdbx_strand_id
1 'polypeptide(L)'
;MNYISNLKIRKVTDKTETQIKGLPDNPRIAYISWSPNEKKIAFTNTVSSGVELWVIDVVSASAIKLTAANLNANLGSPYSWMKDNETLFVKMIPKNRPSLIDIKKDLPKGPTVSSGDGSKSQNRTYPDLLKNKTDETNFETLMTSELYKLSLSSDYIIPVDIPPTVELWLIFYCNSMPI
;
A
#
# COMPACT_ATOMS: atom_id res chain seq x y z
N MET A 1 -10.69 7.42 10.33
CA MET A 1 -9.55 6.49 10.20
C MET A 1 -8.55 6.85 11.28
N ASN A 2 -8.14 5.90 12.13
CA ASN A 2 -7.18 6.18 13.19
C ASN A 2 -5.76 6.01 12.65
N TYR A 3 -4.93 7.03 12.78
CA TYR A 3 -3.52 6.99 12.41
C TYR A 3 -2.64 6.97 13.66
N ILE A 4 -1.48 6.35 13.55
CA ILE A 4 -0.44 6.44 14.55
C ILE A 4 0.30 7.76 14.33
N SER A 5 0.39 8.60 15.37
CA SER A 5 0.98 9.93 15.27
C SER A 5 2.39 10.03 15.86
N ASN A 6 2.92 8.96 16.45
CA ASN A 6 4.28 8.92 16.98
C ASN A 6 4.77 7.49 17.12
N LEU A 7 6.09 7.29 17.03
CA LEU A 7 6.76 6.02 17.27
C LEU A 7 7.92 6.23 18.24
N LYS A 8 8.08 5.27 19.15
CA LYS A 8 9.21 5.18 20.08
C LYS A 8 9.77 3.77 20.05
N ILE A 9 11.06 3.63 20.25
CA ILE A 9 11.71 2.33 20.44
C ILE A 9 11.88 2.10 21.92
N ARG A 10 11.38 0.98 22.43
CA ARG A 10 11.60 0.57 23.82
C ARG A 10 12.41 -0.70 23.88
N LYS A 11 13.51 -0.64 24.60
CA LYS A 11 14.36 -1.80 24.85
C LYS A 11 13.72 -2.67 25.92
N VAL A 12 13.56 -3.96 25.63
CA VAL A 12 12.86 -4.89 26.55
C VAL A 12 13.64 -5.15 27.82
N THR A 13 14.98 -5.20 27.72
CA THR A 13 15.89 -5.58 28.81
C THR A 13 15.94 -4.55 29.94
N ASP A 14 16.08 -3.28 29.61
CA ASP A 14 16.26 -2.17 30.57
C ASP A 14 15.09 -1.19 30.61
N LYS A 15 14.06 -1.45 29.80
CA LYS A 15 12.85 -0.62 29.65
C LYS A 15 13.11 0.82 29.20
N THR A 16 14.34 1.13 28.72
CA THR A 16 14.64 2.47 28.20
C THR A 16 13.85 2.76 26.95
N GLU A 17 13.33 3.98 26.84
CA GLU A 17 12.60 4.48 25.67
C GLU A 17 13.46 5.47 24.91
N THR A 18 13.59 5.26 23.61
CA THR A 18 14.29 6.18 22.71
C THR A 18 13.29 6.80 21.74
N GLN A 19 13.28 8.13 21.70
CA GLN A 19 12.49 8.86 20.71
C GLN A 19 13.15 8.76 19.35
N ILE A 20 12.37 8.46 18.32
CA ILE A 20 12.86 8.41 16.94
C ILE A 20 13.05 9.83 16.43
N LYS A 21 14.22 10.11 15.87
CA LYS A 21 14.57 11.38 15.23
C LYS A 21 14.17 11.36 13.76
N GLY A 22 13.86 12.52 13.20
CA GLY A 22 13.59 12.66 11.77
C GLY A 22 12.24 12.11 11.31
N LEU A 23 11.30 11.84 12.22
CA LEU A 23 9.92 11.56 11.82
C LEU A 23 9.31 12.76 11.08
N PRO A 24 8.38 12.52 10.13
CA PRO A 24 7.67 13.60 9.46
C PRO A 24 6.87 14.43 10.45
N ASP A 25 6.66 15.72 10.14
CA ASP A 25 5.77 16.60 10.90
C ASP A 25 4.32 16.09 10.80
N ASN A 26 3.61 16.04 11.94
CA ASN A 26 2.23 15.55 12.04
C ASN A 26 2.01 14.21 11.32
N PRO A 27 2.75 13.16 11.69
CA PRO A 27 2.78 11.92 10.93
C PRO A 27 1.43 11.18 10.99
N ARG A 28 1.07 10.58 9.87
CA ARG A 28 -0.06 9.66 9.72
C ARG A 28 0.46 8.30 9.33
N ILE A 29 0.95 7.58 10.33
CA ILE A 29 1.71 6.34 10.16
C ILE A 29 0.76 5.14 10.03
N ALA A 30 1.07 4.28 9.07
CA ALA A 30 0.41 2.99 8.86
C ALA A 30 1.40 1.96 8.31
N TYR A 31 0.98 0.71 8.16
CA TYR A 31 1.75 -0.39 7.57
C TYR A 31 3.17 -0.51 8.15
N ILE A 32 3.29 -0.60 9.47
CA ILE A 32 4.58 -0.75 10.14
C ILE A 32 5.04 -2.21 10.05
N SER A 33 6.27 -2.43 9.56
CA SER A 33 6.88 -3.77 9.52
C SER A 33 8.37 -3.73 9.80
N TRP A 34 8.86 -4.77 10.47
CA TRP A 34 10.27 -4.99 10.72
C TRP A 34 10.97 -5.62 9.53
N SER A 35 12.24 -5.28 9.32
CA SER A 35 13.13 -6.06 8.46
C SER A 35 13.33 -7.47 9.04
N PRO A 36 13.64 -8.50 8.22
CA PRO A 36 13.83 -9.87 8.72
C PRO A 36 14.89 -10.00 9.83
N ASN A 37 15.90 -9.14 9.83
CA ASN A 37 16.95 -9.11 10.88
C ASN A 37 16.64 -8.16 12.04
N GLU A 38 15.44 -7.58 12.10
CA GLU A 38 14.96 -6.68 13.15
C GLU A 38 15.80 -5.40 13.40
N LYS A 39 16.68 -5.03 12.44
CA LYS A 39 17.51 -3.83 12.55
C LYS A 39 16.87 -2.59 11.97
N LYS A 40 15.86 -2.74 11.12
CA LYS A 40 15.15 -1.65 10.47
C LYS A 40 13.63 -1.83 10.59
N ILE A 41 12.91 -0.71 10.58
CA ILE A 41 11.45 -0.68 10.57
C ILE A 41 11.02 0.17 9.38
N ALA A 42 10.25 -0.41 8.47
CA ALA A 42 9.59 0.37 7.42
C ALA A 42 8.18 0.75 7.85
N PHE A 43 7.72 1.90 7.39
CA PHE A 43 6.35 2.36 7.61
C PHE A 43 5.92 3.31 6.50
N THR A 44 4.62 3.49 6.35
CA THR A 44 4.08 4.50 5.45
C THR A 44 3.65 5.74 6.21
N ASN A 45 3.80 6.90 5.58
CA ASN A 45 3.25 8.15 6.04
C ASN A 45 2.28 8.72 4.99
N THR A 46 1.05 9.03 5.39
CA THR A 46 0.04 9.60 4.51
C THR A 46 0.08 11.11 4.57
N VAL A 47 0.34 11.76 3.46
CA VAL A 47 0.31 13.22 3.28
C VAL A 47 -0.85 13.63 2.36
N SER A 48 -1.09 14.92 2.18
CA SER A 48 -2.16 15.42 1.32
C SER A 48 -2.03 15.00 -0.15
N SER A 49 -0.79 14.80 -0.63
CA SER A 49 -0.48 14.42 -2.00
C SER A 49 -0.42 12.92 -2.25
N GLY A 50 -0.44 12.06 -1.20
CA GLY A 50 -0.37 10.61 -1.35
C GLY A 50 0.27 9.90 -0.17
N VAL A 51 0.91 8.77 -0.44
CA VAL A 51 1.52 7.91 0.57
C VAL A 51 3.03 7.78 0.30
N GLU A 52 3.82 8.06 1.32
CA GLU A 52 5.29 7.99 1.32
C GLU A 52 5.75 6.71 2.02
N LEU A 53 6.92 6.17 1.62
CA LEU A 53 7.62 5.12 2.35
C LEU A 53 8.76 5.73 3.15
N TRP A 54 8.87 5.30 4.41
CA TRP A 54 9.89 5.70 5.35
C TRP A 54 10.54 4.48 5.97
N VAL A 55 11.80 4.61 6.38
CA VAL A 55 12.49 3.58 7.15
C VAL A 55 13.14 4.19 8.39
N ILE A 56 13.14 3.42 9.48
CA ILE A 56 13.83 3.72 10.73
C ILE A 56 14.99 2.75 10.88
N ASP A 57 16.17 3.25 11.15
CA ASP A 57 17.28 2.45 11.68
C ASP A 57 17.12 2.35 13.19
N VAL A 58 17.03 1.12 13.71
CA VAL A 58 16.73 0.85 15.12
C VAL A 58 17.89 1.24 16.03
N VAL A 59 19.12 1.10 15.54
CA VAL A 59 20.34 1.37 16.33
C VAL A 59 20.53 2.87 16.55
N SER A 60 20.41 3.65 15.49
CA SER A 60 20.55 5.12 15.54
C SER A 60 19.26 5.83 15.97
N ALA A 61 18.14 5.10 16.03
CA ALA A 61 16.80 5.63 16.25
C ALA A 61 16.48 6.83 15.32
N SER A 62 16.82 6.72 14.04
CA SER A 62 16.61 7.76 13.04
C SER A 62 15.73 7.28 11.90
N ALA A 63 14.81 8.14 11.46
CA ALA A 63 13.91 7.89 10.35
C ALA A 63 14.36 8.67 9.12
N ILE A 64 14.29 8.04 7.95
CA ILE A 64 14.54 8.66 6.65
C ILE A 64 13.40 8.37 5.67
N LYS A 65 13.10 9.33 4.81
CA LYS A 65 12.13 9.16 3.74
C LYS A 65 12.78 8.47 2.55
N LEU A 66 12.13 7.42 2.03
CA LEU A 66 12.64 6.64 0.89
C LEU A 66 11.98 7.01 -0.44
N THR A 67 10.70 7.40 -0.42
CA THR A 67 9.98 7.70 -1.68
C THR A 67 9.25 9.02 -1.62
N ALA A 68 8.92 9.57 -2.77
CA ALA A 68 7.89 10.58 -2.89
C ALA A 68 6.52 10.00 -2.49
N ALA A 69 5.48 10.85 -2.46
CA ALA A 69 4.12 10.45 -2.08
C ALA A 69 3.39 9.74 -3.25
N ASN A 70 3.95 8.64 -3.74
CA ASN A 70 3.50 7.92 -4.92
C ASN A 70 3.29 6.41 -4.71
N LEU A 71 3.28 5.94 -3.46
CA LEU A 71 2.93 4.54 -3.18
C LEU A 71 1.45 4.28 -3.44
N ASN A 72 1.14 3.12 -4.04
CA ASN A 72 -0.22 2.65 -4.16
C ASN A 72 -0.61 1.79 -2.95
N ALA A 73 -1.28 2.40 -1.99
CA ALA A 73 -1.77 1.76 -0.77
C ALA A 73 -3.29 1.45 -0.82
N ASN A 74 -3.90 1.48 -2.01
CA ASN A 74 -5.34 1.24 -2.15
C ASN A 74 -5.73 -0.23 -1.90
N LEU A 75 -4.83 -1.16 -2.18
CA LEU A 75 -5.07 -2.59 -2.00
C LEU A 75 -3.95 -3.26 -1.21
N GLY A 76 -4.22 -3.57 0.06
CA GLY A 76 -3.27 -4.22 0.96
C GLY A 76 -2.01 -3.41 1.24
N SER A 77 -0.97 -4.07 1.74
CA SER A 77 0.31 -3.41 2.03
C SER A 77 0.98 -2.88 0.76
N PRO A 78 1.42 -1.61 0.73
CA PRO A 78 2.10 -1.05 -0.43
C PRO A 78 3.56 -1.48 -0.56
N TYR A 79 4.11 -2.20 0.39
CA TYR A 79 5.48 -2.69 0.34
C TYR A 79 5.66 -4.01 1.10
N SER A 80 6.79 -4.67 0.85
CA SER A 80 7.24 -5.87 1.57
C SER A 80 8.77 -5.91 1.63
N TRP A 81 9.33 -6.36 2.75
CA TRP A 81 10.75 -6.63 2.88
C TRP A 81 11.17 -7.86 2.09
N MET A 82 12.33 -7.81 1.45
CA MET A 82 13.01 -8.99 0.93
C MET A 82 13.90 -9.64 2.01
N LYS A 83 14.28 -10.91 1.79
CA LYS A 83 15.08 -11.68 2.77
C LYS A 83 16.51 -11.14 2.99
N ASP A 84 16.98 -10.28 2.10
CA ASP A 84 18.31 -9.64 2.17
C ASP A 84 18.43 -8.54 3.22
N ASN A 85 17.32 -8.14 3.86
CA ASN A 85 17.22 -7.06 4.87
C ASN A 85 17.51 -5.65 4.35
N GLU A 86 17.79 -5.49 3.07
CA GLU A 86 18.22 -4.23 2.45
C GLU A 86 17.30 -3.80 1.30
N THR A 87 16.52 -4.73 0.76
CA THR A 87 15.63 -4.44 -0.36
C THR A 87 14.16 -4.46 0.09
N LEU A 88 13.43 -3.46 -0.38
CA LEU A 88 11.99 -3.37 -0.27
C LEU A 88 11.36 -3.55 -1.66
N PHE A 89 10.38 -4.42 -1.74
CA PHE A 89 9.51 -4.53 -2.89
C PHE A 89 8.34 -3.58 -2.70
N VAL A 90 8.11 -2.64 -3.63
CA VAL A 90 7.15 -1.55 -3.45
C VAL A 90 6.16 -1.46 -4.62
N LYS A 91 4.92 -1.14 -4.29
CA LYS A 91 3.85 -0.84 -5.25
C LYS A 91 3.75 0.66 -5.43
N MET A 92 3.94 1.13 -6.65
CA MET A 92 3.82 2.54 -6.97
C MET A 92 2.62 2.82 -7.87
N ILE A 93 2.09 4.01 -7.77
CA ILE A 93 1.08 4.51 -8.69
C ILE A 93 1.71 4.62 -10.09
N PRO A 94 1.11 4.02 -11.13
CA PRO A 94 1.64 4.11 -12.49
C PRO A 94 1.78 5.57 -12.94
N LYS A 95 2.90 5.91 -13.58
CA LYS A 95 3.15 7.27 -14.07
C LYS A 95 2.08 7.76 -15.04
N ASN A 96 1.58 6.83 -15.86
CA ASN A 96 0.56 7.11 -16.88
C ASN A 96 -0.84 6.71 -16.42
N ARG A 97 -1.11 6.72 -15.11
CA ARG A 97 -2.44 6.38 -14.59
C ARG A 97 -3.49 7.33 -15.16
N PRO A 98 -4.54 6.82 -15.84
CA PRO A 98 -5.61 7.65 -16.36
C PRO A 98 -6.39 8.34 -15.23
N SER A 99 -7.03 9.45 -15.54
CA SER A 99 -7.94 10.10 -14.61
C SER A 99 -9.14 9.21 -14.33
N LEU A 100 -9.65 9.28 -13.10
CA LEU A 100 -10.88 8.60 -12.75
C LEU A 100 -12.07 9.19 -13.53
N ILE A 101 -12.99 8.33 -13.93
CA ILE A 101 -14.23 8.73 -14.59
C ILE A 101 -15.15 9.32 -13.51
N ASP A 102 -15.61 10.55 -13.73
CA ASP A 102 -16.54 11.21 -12.82
C ASP A 102 -17.97 10.70 -13.09
N ILE A 103 -18.45 9.85 -12.18
CA ILE A 103 -19.80 9.24 -12.26
C ILE A 103 -20.91 10.29 -12.34
N LYS A 104 -20.71 11.50 -11.82
CA LYS A 104 -21.71 12.57 -11.87
C LYS A 104 -21.90 13.16 -13.26
N LYS A 105 -20.91 12.97 -14.14
CA LYS A 105 -20.96 13.41 -15.54
C LYS A 105 -21.45 12.31 -16.48
N ASP A 106 -21.60 11.10 -16.00
CA ASP A 106 -22.13 9.99 -16.78
C ASP A 106 -23.65 10.11 -16.83
N LEU A 107 -24.21 10.11 -18.04
CA LEU A 107 -25.66 10.12 -18.22
C LEU A 107 -26.25 8.86 -17.60
N PRO A 108 -27.26 8.95 -16.72
CA PRO A 108 -27.90 7.77 -16.15
C PRO A 108 -28.42 6.90 -17.32
N LYS A 109 -27.87 5.67 -17.42
CA LYS A 109 -28.54 4.65 -18.24
C LYS A 109 -29.92 4.47 -17.63
N GLY A 110 -30.97 4.75 -18.39
CA GLY A 110 -32.36 4.74 -17.96
C GLY A 110 -32.77 3.64 -16.99
N PRO A 111 -34.00 3.53 -16.56
CA PRO A 111 -34.40 2.61 -15.50
C PRO A 111 -33.99 1.16 -15.83
N THR A 112 -33.24 0.53 -14.92
CA THR A 112 -32.89 -0.88 -15.04
C THR A 112 -34.11 -1.70 -14.66
N VAL A 113 -34.73 -2.35 -15.65
CA VAL A 113 -35.82 -3.31 -15.40
C VAL A 113 -35.16 -4.66 -15.09
N SER A 114 -35.25 -5.12 -13.84
CA SER A 114 -34.91 -6.49 -13.49
C SER A 114 -36.21 -7.29 -13.41
N SER A 115 -36.35 -8.33 -14.23
CA SER A 115 -37.41 -9.33 -14.09
C SER A 115 -36.85 -10.47 -13.24
N GLY A 116 -37.49 -10.74 -12.08
CA GLY A 116 -37.19 -11.92 -11.28
C GLY A 116 -37.89 -13.13 -11.88
N ASP A 117 -37.17 -14.21 -12.05
CA ASP A 117 -37.69 -15.53 -12.49
C ASP A 117 -38.33 -16.34 -11.32
N GLY A 118 -38.46 -15.75 -10.14
CA GLY A 118 -38.98 -16.41 -8.94
C GLY A 118 -38.00 -17.34 -8.25
N SER A 119 -36.76 -17.46 -8.72
CA SER A 119 -35.74 -18.26 -8.04
C SER A 119 -35.30 -17.58 -6.75
N LYS A 120 -35.21 -18.37 -5.65
CA LYS A 120 -34.66 -17.89 -4.39
C LYS A 120 -33.15 -17.69 -4.56
N SER A 121 -32.73 -16.45 -4.75
CA SER A 121 -31.32 -16.11 -4.64
C SER A 121 -30.90 -16.03 -3.17
N GLN A 122 -29.67 -16.45 -2.85
CA GLN A 122 -29.09 -16.20 -1.53
C GLN A 122 -29.08 -14.70 -1.26
N ASN A 123 -29.54 -14.29 -0.06
CA ASN A 123 -29.37 -12.91 0.39
C ASN A 123 -27.88 -12.57 0.40
N ARG A 124 -27.45 -11.71 -0.52
CA ARG A 124 -26.09 -11.20 -0.50
C ARG A 124 -25.92 -10.30 0.70
N THR A 125 -24.97 -10.65 1.56
CA THR A 125 -24.70 -9.91 2.81
C THR A 125 -24.03 -8.56 2.54
N TYR A 126 -23.47 -8.37 1.34
CA TYR A 126 -22.80 -7.14 0.93
C TYR A 126 -23.45 -6.60 -0.34
N PRO A 127 -23.77 -5.30 -0.38
CA PRO A 127 -24.17 -4.65 -1.63
C PRO A 127 -22.99 -4.73 -2.63
N ASP A 128 -23.29 -4.99 -3.89
CA ASP A 128 -22.30 -5.01 -4.94
C ASP A 128 -21.56 -3.66 -4.96
N LEU A 129 -20.24 -3.70 -4.72
CA LEU A 129 -19.38 -2.51 -4.69
C LEU A 129 -19.22 -1.92 -6.10
N LEU A 130 -19.22 -2.78 -7.12
CA LEU A 130 -19.07 -2.40 -8.53
C LEU A 130 -20.43 -2.59 -9.20
N LYS A 131 -21.14 -1.49 -9.42
CA LYS A 131 -22.52 -1.50 -9.94
C LYS A 131 -22.61 -1.36 -11.46
N ASN A 132 -21.56 -0.87 -12.08
CA ASN A 132 -21.54 -0.55 -13.49
C ASN A 132 -20.09 -0.58 -14.04
N LYS A 133 -19.95 -0.47 -15.36
CA LYS A 133 -18.64 -0.50 -16.02
C LYS A 133 -17.71 0.63 -15.59
N THR A 134 -18.26 1.78 -15.24
CA THR A 134 -17.49 2.93 -14.74
C THR A 134 -16.85 2.63 -13.38
N ASP A 135 -17.61 1.97 -12.46
CA ASP A 135 -17.08 1.55 -11.17
C ASP A 135 -15.95 0.52 -11.34
N GLU A 136 -16.14 -0.46 -12.26
CA GLU A 136 -15.11 -1.45 -12.58
C GLU A 136 -13.83 -0.78 -13.11
N THR A 137 -13.96 0.13 -14.08
CA THR A 137 -12.83 0.85 -14.67
C THR A 137 -12.11 1.72 -13.65
N ASN A 138 -12.84 2.42 -12.80
CA ASN A 138 -12.27 3.23 -11.73
C ASN A 138 -11.56 2.34 -10.68
N PHE A 139 -12.14 1.19 -10.34
CA PHE A 139 -11.52 0.22 -9.44
C PHE A 139 -10.20 -0.29 -10.03
N GLU A 140 -10.20 -0.77 -11.27
CA GLU A 140 -8.97 -1.22 -11.96
C GLU A 140 -7.91 -0.10 -11.97
N THR A 141 -8.31 1.13 -12.31
CA THR A 141 -7.40 2.29 -12.33
C THR A 141 -6.77 2.58 -10.97
N LEU A 142 -7.54 2.46 -9.89
CA LEU A 142 -7.05 2.72 -8.52
C LEU A 142 -6.17 1.58 -8.01
N MET A 143 -6.48 0.34 -8.35
CA MET A 143 -5.80 -0.84 -7.83
C MET A 143 -4.55 -1.21 -8.62
N THR A 144 -4.45 -0.81 -9.89
CA THR A 144 -3.29 -1.07 -10.74
C THR A 144 -2.04 -0.42 -10.17
N SER A 145 -0.97 -1.20 -10.09
CA SER A 145 0.32 -0.77 -9.55
C SER A 145 1.48 -1.15 -10.46
N GLU A 146 2.48 -0.31 -10.53
CA GLU A 146 3.81 -0.65 -11.01
C GLU A 146 4.66 -1.14 -9.85
N LEU A 147 5.49 -2.16 -10.12
CA LEU A 147 6.33 -2.78 -9.10
C LEU A 147 7.77 -2.31 -9.21
N TYR A 148 8.36 -2.02 -8.07
CA TYR A 148 9.75 -1.60 -7.98
C TYR A 148 10.48 -2.33 -6.85
N LYS A 149 11.79 -2.54 -7.05
CA LYS A 149 12.74 -2.89 -6.00
C LYS A 149 13.44 -1.62 -5.56
N LEU A 150 13.38 -1.32 -4.28
CA LEU A 150 14.06 -0.20 -3.65
C LEU A 150 15.16 -0.75 -2.75
N SER A 151 16.42 -0.41 -3.06
CA SER A 151 17.57 -0.79 -2.26
C SER A 151 17.94 0.32 -1.29
N LEU A 152 18.13 -0.03 -0.01
CA LEU A 152 18.55 0.92 1.02
C LEU A 152 20.06 1.21 0.97
N SER A 153 20.86 0.28 0.41
CA SER A 153 22.31 0.43 0.36
C SER A 153 22.80 1.26 -0.82
N SER A 154 21.99 1.38 -1.86
CA SER A 154 22.43 1.94 -3.15
C SER A 154 21.60 3.14 -3.61
N ASP A 155 20.63 3.58 -2.82
CA ASP A 155 19.71 4.71 -3.11
C ASP A 155 19.06 4.66 -4.51
N TYR A 156 18.89 3.47 -5.08
CA TYR A 156 18.26 3.35 -6.38
C TYR A 156 16.95 2.55 -6.32
N ILE A 157 16.05 2.92 -7.22
CA ILE A 157 14.75 2.28 -7.42
C ILE A 157 14.75 1.67 -8.81
N ILE A 158 14.65 0.35 -8.90
CA ILE A 158 14.62 -0.39 -10.17
C ILE A 158 13.21 -0.87 -10.44
N PRO A 159 12.63 -0.57 -11.62
CA PRO A 159 11.37 -1.18 -12.02
C PRO A 159 11.53 -2.71 -12.12
N VAL A 160 10.52 -3.43 -11.72
CA VAL A 160 10.43 -4.86 -12.00
C VAL A 160 9.74 -5.00 -13.33
N ASP A 161 10.36 -5.74 -14.25
CA ASP A 161 9.87 -5.94 -15.61
C ASP A 161 8.64 -6.89 -15.62
N ILE A 162 7.57 -6.40 -15.03
CA ILE A 162 6.24 -7.01 -14.99
C ILE A 162 5.25 -5.92 -15.39
N PRO A 163 4.32 -6.18 -16.31
CA PRO A 163 3.31 -5.20 -16.67
C PRO A 163 2.51 -4.77 -15.43
N PRO A 164 2.01 -3.53 -15.40
CA PRO A 164 1.16 -3.05 -14.30
C PRO A 164 -0.01 -4.01 -14.08
N THR A 165 -0.24 -4.41 -12.84
CA THR A 165 -1.21 -5.45 -12.52
C THR A 165 -2.04 -5.11 -11.30
N VAL A 166 -3.28 -5.57 -11.29
CA VAL A 166 -4.18 -5.56 -10.15
C VAL A 166 -3.98 -6.80 -9.26
N GLU A 167 -3.49 -7.90 -9.84
CA GLU A 167 -3.38 -9.21 -9.18
C GLU A 167 -2.00 -9.43 -8.54
N LEU A 168 -1.76 -8.81 -7.40
CA LEU A 168 -0.47 -8.96 -6.71
C LEU A 168 -0.44 -9.97 -5.56
N TRP A 169 -1.53 -10.67 -5.31
CA TRP A 169 -1.61 -11.65 -4.22
C TRP A 169 -0.72 -12.89 -4.41
N LEU A 170 -0.46 -13.29 -5.63
CA LEU A 170 0.29 -14.52 -5.95
C LEU A 170 1.81 -14.39 -5.74
N ILE A 171 2.39 -13.21 -5.93
CA ILE A 171 3.86 -13.04 -5.87
C ILE A 171 4.39 -13.01 -4.43
N PHE A 172 3.61 -12.51 -3.48
CA PHE A 172 4.00 -12.48 -2.07
C PHE A 172 3.88 -13.84 -1.36
N TYR A 173 3.02 -14.74 -1.85
CA TYR A 173 2.80 -16.06 -1.25
C TYR A 173 3.88 -17.09 -1.64
N CYS A 174 4.48 -16.99 -2.83
CA CYS A 174 5.51 -17.94 -3.28
C CYS A 174 6.86 -17.85 -2.54
N ASN A 175 7.15 -16.72 -1.87
CA ASN A 175 8.41 -16.55 -1.13
C ASN A 175 8.31 -16.90 0.37
N SER A 176 7.14 -17.24 0.87
CA SER A 176 6.91 -17.62 2.27
C SER A 176 6.72 -19.12 2.50
N MET A 177 6.79 -19.96 1.45
CA MET A 177 6.83 -21.41 1.63
C MET A 177 8.28 -21.84 1.91
N PRO A 178 8.57 -22.50 3.05
CA PRO A 178 9.84 -23.16 3.24
C PRO A 178 9.91 -24.35 2.27
N ILE A 179 11.04 -24.48 1.55
CA ILE A 179 11.43 -25.70 0.82
C ILE A 179 11.86 -26.74 1.85
#